data_3ac3bb3559cd4ff5ab892d9638cf3528
#
_entry.id   3ac3bb3559cd4ff5ab892d9638cf3528
#
_cell.length_a   1.000
_cell.length_b   1.000
_cell.length_c   1.000
_cell.angle_alpha   90.00
_cell.angle_beta   90.00
_cell.angle_gamma   90.00
#
_symmetry.space_group_name_H-M   'P 1'
#
loop_
_entity.id
_entity.type
_entity.pdbx_description
1 polymer ?
#
loop_
_entity_poly.entity_id
_entity_poly.type
_entity_poly.pdbx_seq_one_letter_code
_entity_poly.pdbx_strand_id
1 'polypeptide(L)'
;MEEIYADTIVGINFNNGVIKMVLANQDLENVLNNEDATEEVKMKSTKVVNMSLPGFLYAASVIDSLLKDPKMVETIKKYTEAGILKTAPAK
;
A
#
# COMPACT_ATOMS: atom_id res chain seq x y z
N MET A 1 10.83 19.44 1.63
CA MET A 1 9.84 18.36 1.88
C MET A 1 10.49 17.01 1.61
N GLU A 2 10.39 16.11 2.56
CA GLU A 2 10.94 14.78 2.37
C GLU A 2 9.95 13.91 1.63
N GLU A 3 10.45 13.09 0.73
CA GLU A 3 9.65 12.12 0.02
C GLU A 3 10.04 10.72 0.44
N ILE A 4 9.05 9.88 0.65
CA ILE A 4 9.25 8.50 1.04
C ILE A 4 8.57 7.62 -0.01
N TYR A 5 9.32 6.66 -0.53
CA TYR A 5 8.75 5.68 -1.43
C TYR A 5 8.50 4.37 -0.67
N ALA A 6 7.31 3.81 -0.87
CA ALA A 6 6.97 2.49 -0.37
C ALA A 6 6.08 1.81 -1.39
N ASP A 7 6.24 0.51 -1.54
CA ASP A 7 5.39 -0.26 -2.44
C ASP A 7 3.98 -0.38 -1.90
N THR A 8 3.85 -0.55 -0.59
CA THR A 8 2.53 -0.71 0.00
C THR A 8 2.57 -0.57 1.52
N ILE A 9 1.39 -0.60 2.11
CA ILE A 9 1.20 -0.71 3.55
C ILE A 9 0.91 -2.18 3.85
N VAL A 10 1.70 -2.79 4.71
CA VAL A 10 1.52 -4.20 5.07
C VAL A 10 0.87 -4.39 6.43
N GLY A 11 0.73 -3.34 7.21
CA GLY A 11 0.06 -3.44 8.50
C GLY A 11 -0.42 -2.09 8.99
N ILE A 12 -1.56 -2.09 9.63
CA ILE A 12 -2.12 -0.90 10.27
C ILE A 12 -2.60 -1.32 11.65
N ASN A 13 -2.12 -0.62 12.68
CA ASN A 13 -2.54 -0.87 14.05
C ASN A 13 -3.06 0.42 14.68
N PHE A 14 -4.05 0.26 15.52
CA PHE A 14 -4.60 1.36 16.31
C PHE A 14 -4.37 1.09 17.79
N ASN A 15 -3.72 2.03 18.46
CA ASN A 15 -3.46 1.91 19.89
C ASN A 15 -3.32 3.29 20.50
N ASN A 16 -4.05 3.53 21.58
CA ASN A 16 -3.97 4.78 22.34
C ASN A 16 -4.18 6.04 21.50
N GLY A 17 -5.12 6.00 20.55
CA GLY A 17 -5.43 7.15 19.71
C GLY A 17 -4.42 7.40 18.60
N VAL A 18 -3.47 6.50 18.40
CA VAL A 18 -2.43 6.61 17.37
C VAL A 18 -2.62 5.47 16.36
N ILE A 19 -2.60 5.83 15.09
CA ILE A 19 -2.60 4.87 14.00
C ILE A 19 -1.16 4.67 13.55
N LYS A 20 -0.71 3.43 13.58
CA LYS A 20 0.63 3.06 13.11
C LYS A 20 0.50 2.30 11.81
N MET A 21 1.11 2.82 10.75
CA MET A 21 1.13 2.17 9.44
C MET A 21 2.53 1.68 9.14
N VAL A 22 2.65 0.39 8.85
CA VAL A 22 3.93 -0.22 8.51
C VAL A 22 4.04 -0.26 6.99
N LEU A 23 5.03 0.44 6.47
CA LEU A 23 5.31 0.52 5.04
C LEU A 23 6.34 -0.54 4.67
N ALA A 24 6.22 -1.08 3.48
CA ALA A 24 7.12 -2.13 3.04
C ALA A 24 7.43 -1.99 1.55
N ASN A 25 8.60 -2.48 1.20
CA ASN A 25 9.03 -2.60 -0.19
C ASN A 25 9.28 -4.05 -0.52
N GLN A 26 9.17 -4.38 -1.79
CA GLN A 26 9.50 -5.71 -2.29
C GLN A 26 10.98 -6.00 -2.04
N ASP A 27 11.26 -7.20 -1.53
CA ASP A 27 12.64 -7.62 -1.32
C ASP A 27 13.22 -8.11 -2.63
N LEU A 28 13.90 -7.21 -3.34
CA LEU A 28 14.47 -7.50 -4.65
C LEU A 28 15.55 -8.58 -4.61
N GLU A 29 16.34 -8.62 -3.54
CA GLU A 29 17.37 -9.66 -3.41
C GLU A 29 16.75 -11.04 -3.35
N ASN A 30 15.67 -11.17 -2.61
CA ASN A 30 14.97 -12.43 -2.50
C ASN A 30 14.34 -12.84 -3.83
N VAL A 31 13.80 -11.86 -4.56
CA VAL A 31 13.22 -12.11 -5.88
C VAL A 31 14.28 -12.56 -6.87
N LEU A 32 15.42 -11.88 -6.90
CA LEU A 32 16.49 -12.19 -7.84
C LEU A 32 17.14 -13.54 -7.56
N ASN A 33 17.21 -13.95 -6.29
CA ASN A 33 17.83 -15.20 -5.90
C ASN A 33 16.87 -16.39 -5.90
N ASN A 34 15.61 -16.13 -6.10
CA ASN A 34 14.59 -17.15 -6.12
C ASN A 34 14.30 -17.60 -7.55
N GLU A 35 14.70 -18.80 -7.88
CA GLU A 35 14.51 -19.36 -9.22
C GLU A 35 13.05 -19.78 -9.46
N ASP A 36 12.29 -19.95 -8.40
CA ASP A 36 10.90 -20.37 -8.51
C ASP A 36 9.99 -19.15 -8.56
N ALA A 37 9.52 -18.81 -9.75
CA ALA A 37 8.68 -17.65 -9.98
C ALA A 37 7.27 -17.78 -9.35
N THR A 38 6.92 -18.95 -8.82
CA THR A 38 5.62 -19.16 -8.21
C THR A 38 5.57 -18.84 -6.73
N GLU A 39 6.72 -18.63 -6.10
CA GLU A 39 6.76 -18.27 -4.69
C GLU A 39 6.30 -16.84 -4.47
N GLU A 40 5.66 -16.62 -3.33
CA GLU A 40 5.23 -15.28 -2.95
C GLU A 40 6.43 -14.36 -2.82
N VAL A 41 6.27 -13.14 -3.32
CA VAL A 41 7.28 -12.12 -3.16
C VAL A 41 7.27 -11.67 -1.70
N LYS A 42 8.42 -11.75 -1.05
CA LYS A 42 8.55 -11.30 0.33
C LYS A 42 8.65 -9.78 0.37
N MET A 43 7.94 -9.20 1.32
CA MET A 43 7.97 -7.77 1.56
C MET A 43 8.87 -7.47 2.74
N LYS A 44 9.70 -6.46 2.58
CA LYS A 44 10.59 -6.01 3.65
C LYS A 44 10.03 -4.72 4.24
N SER A 45 9.77 -4.73 5.54
CA SER A 45 9.33 -3.54 6.26
C SER A 45 10.46 -2.53 6.32
N THR A 46 10.19 -1.31 5.91
CA THR A 46 11.21 -0.28 5.83
C THR A 46 10.94 0.91 6.74
N LYS A 47 9.68 1.26 6.93
CA LYS A 47 9.34 2.47 7.66
C LYS A 47 8.03 2.29 8.41
N VAL A 48 7.89 3.08 9.45
CA VAL A 48 6.63 3.15 10.21
C VAL A 48 6.19 4.60 10.21
N VAL A 49 4.92 4.83 9.90
CA VAL A 49 4.31 6.16 9.97
C VAL A 49 3.27 6.15 11.07
N ASN A 50 3.37 7.10 11.97
CA ASN A 50 2.40 7.27 13.05
C ASN A 50 1.60 8.54 12.81
N MET A 51 0.29 8.46 13.00
CA MET A 51 -0.54 9.65 12.96
C MET A 51 -1.68 9.54 13.96
N SER A 52 -2.20 10.70 14.35
CA SER A 52 -3.34 10.72 15.26
C SER A 52 -4.56 10.15 14.58
N LEU A 53 -5.52 9.67 15.37
CA LEU A 53 -6.76 9.16 14.79
C LEU A 53 -7.50 10.21 13.96
N PRO A 54 -7.67 11.48 14.42
CA PRO A 54 -8.29 12.49 13.57
C PRO A 54 -7.54 12.72 12.25
N GLY A 55 -6.20 12.75 12.32
CA GLY A 55 -5.39 12.90 11.11
C GLY A 55 -5.55 11.74 10.16
N PHE A 56 -5.62 10.53 10.70
CA PHE A 56 -5.83 9.34 9.88
C PHE A 56 -7.20 9.38 9.20
N LEU A 57 -8.25 9.79 9.92
CA LEU A 57 -9.59 9.87 9.36
C LEU A 57 -9.66 10.91 8.24
N TYR A 58 -8.95 12.03 8.42
CA TYR A 58 -8.84 13.02 7.36
C TYR A 58 -8.11 12.43 6.14
N ALA A 59 -7.00 11.74 6.37
CA ALA A 59 -6.25 11.11 5.29
C ALA A 59 -7.10 10.08 4.56
N ALA A 60 -7.89 9.31 5.28
CA ALA A 60 -8.78 8.33 4.67
C ALA A 60 -9.80 9.00 3.74
N SER A 61 -10.32 10.17 4.13
CA SER A 61 -11.26 10.87 3.27
C SER A 61 -10.58 11.45 2.03
N VAL A 62 -9.32 11.88 2.14
CA VAL A 62 -8.55 12.32 0.98
C VAL A 62 -8.31 11.16 0.02
N ILE A 63 -7.97 9.99 0.55
CA ILE A 63 -7.77 8.79 -0.25
C ILE A 63 -9.07 8.39 -0.94
N ASP A 64 -10.19 8.42 -0.22
CA ASP A 64 -11.49 8.09 -0.79
C ASP A 64 -11.83 9.03 -1.96
N SER A 65 -11.59 10.33 -1.78
CA SER A 65 -11.81 11.31 -2.85
C SER A 65 -10.96 11.01 -4.08
N LEU A 66 -9.69 10.63 -3.87
CA LEU A 66 -8.82 10.26 -4.97
C LEU A 66 -9.34 9.03 -5.72
N LEU A 67 -9.81 8.03 -4.99
CA LEU A 67 -10.32 6.80 -5.60
C LEU A 67 -11.61 7.02 -6.39
N LYS A 68 -12.33 8.10 -6.10
CA LYS A 68 -13.56 8.46 -6.82
C LYS A 68 -13.30 9.42 -7.98
N ASP A 69 -12.08 9.91 -8.11
CA ASP A 69 -11.73 10.81 -9.22
C ASP A 69 -11.87 10.05 -10.54
N PRO A 70 -12.55 10.66 -11.57
CA PRO A 70 -12.78 9.97 -12.83
C PRO A 70 -11.52 9.47 -13.52
N LYS A 71 -10.41 10.22 -13.44
CA LYS A 71 -9.14 9.80 -14.04
C LYS A 71 -8.58 8.59 -13.34
N MET A 72 -8.69 8.55 -12.01
CA MET A 72 -8.23 7.43 -11.23
C MET A 72 -9.08 6.18 -11.51
N VAL A 73 -10.39 6.34 -11.54
CA VAL A 73 -11.31 5.24 -11.85
C VAL A 73 -10.99 4.63 -13.22
N GLU A 74 -10.77 5.48 -14.21
CA GLU A 74 -10.44 5.01 -15.56
C GLU A 74 -9.10 4.28 -15.60
N THR A 75 -8.09 4.83 -14.91
CA THR A 75 -6.77 4.20 -14.84
C THR A 75 -6.84 2.84 -14.16
N ILE A 76 -7.55 2.74 -13.05
CA ILE A 76 -7.72 1.48 -12.33
C ILE A 76 -8.41 0.45 -13.23
N LYS A 77 -9.43 0.87 -13.95
CA LYS A 77 -10.16 0.00 -14.87
C LYS A 77 -9.22 -0.56 -15.96
N LYS A 78 -8.41 0.31 -16.56
CA LYS A 78 -7.46 -0.12 -17.59
C LYS A 78 -6.44 -1.12 -17.05
N TYR A 79 -5.91 -0.86 -15.87
CA TYR A 79 -4.92 -1.75 -15.26
C TYR A 79 -5.54 -3.07 -14.86
N THR A 80 -6.77 -3.06 -14.38
CA THR A 80 -7.47 -4.28 -14.02
C THR A 80 -7.75 -5.13 -15.25
N GLU A 81 -8.19 -4.52 -16.35
CA GLU A 81 -8.44 -5.22 -17.60
C GLU A 81 -7.17 -5.83 -18.20
N ALA A 82 -6.05 -5.15 -18.00
CA ALA A 82 -4.75 -5.65 -18.46
C ALA A 82 -4.14 -6.72 -17.54
N GLY A 83 -4.78 -7.00 -16.41
CA GLY A 83 -4.28 -7.98 -15.45
C GLY A 83 -3.10 -7.52 -14.64
N ILE A 84 -2.81 -6.22 -14.64
CA ILE A 84 -1.65 -5.66 -13.94
C ILE A 84 -1.94 -5.42 -12.47
N LEU A 85 -3.17 -5.00 -12.14
CA LEU A 85 -3.55 -4.71 -10.77
C LEU A 85 -4.08 -5.93 -10.06
N LYS A 86 -3.55 -6.14 -8.84
CA LYS A 86 -4.12 -7.10 -7.91
C LYS A 86 -4.69 -6.33 -6.74
N THR A 87 -5.95 -6.56 -6.45
CA THR A 87 -6.55 -5.95 -5.26
C THR A 87 -6.28 -6.82 -4.05
N ALA A 88 -6.22 -6.19 -2.88
CA ALA A 88 -6.09 -6.95 -1.64
C ALA A 88 -7.31 -7.85 -1.47
N PRO A 89 -7.12 -9.08 -0.95
CA PRO A 89 -8.27 -9.97 -0.72
C PRO A 89 -9.27 -9.32 0.22
N ALA A 90 -10.54 -9.46 -0.10
CA ALA A 90 -11.60 -8.97 0.78
C ALA A 90 -11.59 -9.79 2.07
N LYS A 91 -11.72 -9.10 3.17
CA LYS A 91 -11.83 -9.77 4.46
C LYS A 91 -13.24 -10.25 4.70
#